data_e607a13de15ee5a1acb904f8b86b9949
#
_entry.id   e607a13de15ee5a1acb904f8b86b9949
#
_cell.length_a   1.000
_cell.length_b   1.000
_cell.length_c   1.000
_cell.angle_alpha   90.00
_cell.angle_beta   90.00
_cell.angle_gamma   90.00
#
_symmetry.space_group_name_H-M   'P 1'
#
loop_
_entity.id
_entity.type
_entity.pdbx_description
1 polymer ?
#
loop_
_entity_poly.entity_id
_entity_poly.type
_entity_poly.pdbx_seq_one_letter_code
_entity_poly.pdbx_strand_id
1 'polypeptide(L)'
;MQRSSERILTTHVGSLARPPGLLEMMREKEHARPYDPAAFDQLVRDAVRDVVRLQVAAGLDVVTDGEQGKVSFLTYVKERLAGFDQVEGETLLPPSWQREIDDFPEYYHGYMSKYSSTVAPMRVMVCTGPVAYIGRDAVQADIANLRAALAEAGGPVTEAFLPSTSPSGFGRNEYYASEQDYLAAVAAAMREEYLAIVESGFLLQVDDPWLIEILTDDGRSDPADRRRRAEEHVDALNHALRGIPEDRIRLHTCYGLNHGPRLNDIPLAEVVPVMLRINAGAYSFEVANPRHQHEWRIWADAALPEGKILLPGLLGHATNYVEHPELIADGICAYAGLVGRENVIASADCGFSSRATFSPEVHPTVVWAKFAALAEGAAIATKRLWEGA
;
A
#
# COMPACT_ATOMS: atom_id res chain seq x y z
N MET A 1 -7.92 -5.01 15.63
CA MET A 1 -7.48 -3.64 15.23
C MET A 1 -8.07 -2.65 16.20
N GLN A 2 -7.24 -1.76 16.72
CA GLN A 2 -7.67 -0.69 17.63
C GLN A 2 -8.47 0.35 16.87
N ARG A 3 -9.36 1.05 17.58
CA ARG A 3 -10.24 2.09 17.04
C ARG A 3 -9.95 3.43 17.71
N SER A 4 -10.32 4.52 17.07
CA SER A 4 -10.21 5.87 17.59
C SER A 4 -11.25 6.15 18.69
N SER A 5 -11.22 5.38 19.79
CA SER A 5 -12.23 5.44 20.86
C SER A 5 -12.07 6.65 21.80
N GLU A 6 -10.85 7.06 22.05
CA GLU A 6 -10.52 8.18 22.95
C GLU A 6 -9.94 9.40 22.23
N ARG A 7 -9.33 9.16 21.09
CA ARG A 7 -8.71 10.15 20.21
C ARG A 7 -8.59 9.58 18.81
N ILE A 8 -8.39 10.43 17.81
CA ILE A 8 -8.07 10.01 16.47
C ILE A 8 -6.68 9.37 16.46
N LEU A 9 -6.59 8.13 15.99
CA LEU A 9 -5.35 7.43 15.74
C LEU A 9 -4.75 7.83 14.40
N THR A 10 -3.43 7.64 14.27
CA THR A 10 -2.65 7.97 13.08
C THR A 10 -1.88 6.77 12.55
N THR A 11 -1.76 6.67 11.24
CA THR A 11 -1.02 5.61 10.54
C THR A 11 -0.53 6.10 9.17
N HIS A 12 0.08 5.21 8.40
CA HIS A 12 0.38 5.41 6.99
C HIS A 12 0.27 4.09 6.21
N VAL A 13 0.63 4.10 4.91
CA VAL A 13 0.42 2.93 4.04
C VAL A 13 1.55 1.90 4.11
N GLY A 14 2.77 2.31 4.44
CA GLY A 14 3.85 1.32 4.62
C GLY A 14 5.20 1.78 4.12
N SER A 15 5.41 1.85 2.82
CA SER A 15 6.73 2.03 2.25
C SER A 15 7.37 3.39 2.53
N LEU A 16 8.63 3.37 2.96
CA LEU A 16 9.46 4.53 3.26
C LEU A 16 10.80 4.44 2.52
N ALA A 17 11.42 5.60 2.29
CA ALA A 17 12.70 5.66 1.59
C ALA A 17 13.78 4.82 2.29
N ARG A 18 14.52 4.03 1.52
CA ARG A 18 15.63 3.20 2.00
C ARG A 18 16.90 4.06 2.10
N PRO A 19 17.77 3.80 3.09
CA PRO A 19 19.06 4.46 3.20
C PRO A 19 19.95 4.20 1.97
N PRO A 20 20.81 5.16 1.56
CA PRO A 20 21.64 5.00 0.36
C PRO A 20 22.48 3.71 0.33
N GLY A 21 23.10 3.33 1.45
CA GLY A 21 23.90 2.09 1.52
C GLY A 21 23.06 0.82 1.30
N LEU A 22 21.80 0.81 1.75
CA LEU A 22 20.88 -0.30 1.49
C LEU A 22 20.43 -0.31 0.03
N LEU A 23 20.13 0.85 -0.57
CA LEU A 23 19.78 0.96 -1.99
C LEU A 23 20.91 0.45 -2.91
N GLU A 24 22.18 0.79 -2.60
CA GLU A 24 23.32 0.29 -3.35
C GLU A 24 23.38 -1.24 -3.31
N MET A 25 23.24 -1.83 -2.13
CA MET A 25 23.32 -3.28 -1.96
C MET A 25 22.09 -4.00 -2.58
N MET A 26 20.89 -3.41 -2.49
CA MET A 26 19.72 -3.87 -3.23
C MET A 26 19.99 -3.88 -4.75
N ARG A 27 20.60 -2.81 -5.26
CA ARG A 27 20.94 -2.72 -6.68
C ARG A 27 21.91 -3.81 -7.11
N GLU A 28 22.94 -4.10 -6.33
CA GLU A 28 23.87 -5.20 -6.64
C GLU A 28 23.13 -6.54 -6.67
N LYS A 29 22.27 -6.81 -5.68
CA LYS A 29 21.42 -8.02 -5.63
C LYS A 29 20.49 -8.12 -6.85
N GLU A 30 19.79 -7.05 -7.21
CA GLU A 30 18.82 -7.02 -8.32
C GLU A 30 19.48 -7.23 -9.69
N HIS A 31 20.72 -6.81 -9.83
CA HIS A 31 21.53 -7.01 -11.04
C HIS A 31 22.38 -8.28 -11.01
N ALA A 32 22.13 -9.20 -10.08
CA ALA A 32 22.89 -10.45 -9.90
C ALA A 32 24.41 -10.23 -9.78
N ARG A 33 24.81 -9.12 -9.17
CA ARG A 33 26.23 -8.82 -8.89
C ARG A 33 26.61 -9.30 -7.48
N PRO A 34 27.90 -9.52 -7.21
CA PRO A 34 28.35 -9.94 -5.89
C PRO A 34 27.97 -8.92 -4.80
N TYR A 35 27.40 -9.39 -3.71
CA TYR A 35 27.15 -8.62 -2.50
C TYR A 35 27.32 -9.52 -1.28
N ASP A 36 27.46 -8.94 -0.09
CA ASP A 36 27.53 -9.68 1.17
C ASP A 36 26.10 -9.82 1.78
N PRO A 37 25.51 -11.02 1.79
CA PRO A 37 24.17 -11.23 2.34
C PRO A 37 24.06 -10.89 3.84
N ALA A 38 25.12 -11.15 4.64
CA ALA A 38 25.07 -10.85 6.07
C ALA A 38 25.10 -9.33 6.33
N ALA A 39 25.88 -8.59 5.55
CA ALA A 39 25.90 -7.13 5.58
C ALA A 39 24.57 -6.55 5.08
N PHE A 40 23.96 -7.15 4.04
CA PHE A 40 22.62 -6.76 3.58
C PHE A 40 21.57 -6.91 4.68
N ASP A 41 21.51 -8.08 5.32
CA ASP A 41 20.57 -8.35 6.41
C ASP A 41 20.77 -7.40 7.59
N GLN A 42 22.04 -7.02 7.89
CA GLN A 42 22.31 -6.03 8.93
C GLN A 42 21.79 -4.65 8.55
N LEU A 43 22.01 -4.21 7.32
CA LEU A 43 21.50 -2.93 6.82
C LEU A 43 19.96 -2.87 6.84
N VAL A 44 19.28 -3.97 6.51
CA VAL A 44 17.81 -4.06 6.61
C VAL A 44 17.36 -3.92 8.07
N ARG A 45 17.98 -4.65 9.00
CA ARG A 45 17.65 -4.54 10.45
C ARG A 45 17.82 -3.12 10.96
N ASP A 46 18.93 -2.48 10.63
CA ASP A 46 19.22 -1.11 11.06
C ASP A 46 18.22 -0.12 10.45
N ALA A 47 17.88 -0.28 9.18
CA ALA A 47 16.92 0.57 8.49
C ALA A 47 15.50 0.41 9.08
N VAL A 48 15.05 -0.81 9.38
CA VAL A 48 13.75 -1.07 10.03
C VAL A 48 13.71 -0.44 11.42
N ARG A 49 14.75 -0.62 12.23
CA ARG A 49 14.84 0.02 13.55
C ARG A 49 14.73 1.55 13.44
N ASP A 50 15.46 2.14 12.52
CA ASP A 50 15.51 3.59 12.39
C ASP A 50 14.18 4.17 11.89
N VAL A 51 13.51 3.55 10.90
CA VAL A 51 12.21 4.03 10.43
C VAL A 51 11.10 3.83 11.48
N VAL A 52 11.11 2.76 12.29
CA VAL A 52 10.16 2.58 13.39
C VAL A 52 10.32 3.68 14.43
N ARG A 53 11.56 3.98 14.83
CA ARG A 53 11.84 5.09 15.76
C ARG A 53 11.37 6.46 15.23
N LEU A 54 11.60 6.71 13.95
CA LEU A 54 11.18 7.96 13.30
C LEU A 54 9.65 8.05 13.17
N GLN A 55 8.94 6.97 12.89
CA GLN A 55 7.48 6.93 12.89
C GLN A 55 6.92 7.30 14.27
N VAL A 56 7.44 6.68 15.33
CA VAL A 56 7.04 6.96 16.71
C VAL A 56 7.38 8.42 17.09
N ALA A 57 8.56 8.90 16.73
CA ALA A 57 8.97 10.28 17.00
C ALA A 57 8.12 11.32 16.26
N ALA A 58 7.58 10.96 15.08
CA ALA A 58 6.65 11.81 14.34
C ALA A 58 5.20 11.75 14.87
N GLY A 59 4.90 10.90 15.86
CA GLY A 59 3.59 10.81 16.50
C GLY A 59 2.63 9.83 15.84
N LEU A 60 3.13 8.84 15.09
CA LEU A 60 2.27 7.79 14.52
C LEU A 60 1.95 6.72 15.56
N ASP A 61 0.70 6.28 15.58
CA ASP A 61 0.16 5.28 16.51
C ASP A 61 0.29 3.84 16.01
N VAL A 62 0.09 3.65 14.71
CA VAL A 62 0.16 2.35 14.04
C VAL A 62 1.30 2.40 13.04
N VAL A 63 2.35 1.62 13.30
CA VAL A 63 3.64 1.68 12.61
C VAL A 63 3.95 0.40 11.83
N THR A 64 4.96 0.46 10.97
CA THR A 64 5.40 -0.69 10.16
C THR A 64 6.91 -0.68 9.95
N ASP A 65 7.45 -1.75 9.35
CA ASP A 65 8.86 -1.91 8.97
C ASP A 65 9.34 -0.96 7.85
N GLY A 66 8.43 -0.15 7.27
CA GLY A 66 8.74 0.75 6.17
C GLY A 66 9.09 0.04 4.86
N GLU A 67 8.84 -1.27 4.76
CA GLU A 67 9.22 -2.13 3.64
C GLU A 67 10.72 -2.07 3.31
N GLN A 68 11.55 -1.86 4.33
CA GLN A 68 12.98 -1.63 4.12
C GLN A 68 13.70 -2.81 3.47
N GLY A 69 13.23 -4.05 3.68
CA GLY A 69 13.77 -5.26 3.05
C GLY A 69 13.28 -5.53 1.62
N LYS A 70 12.25 -4.81 1.15
CA LYS A 70 11.60 -5.06 -0.15
C LYS A 70 12.06 -4.07 -1.21
N VAL A 71 12.31 -4.53 -2.43
CA VAL A 71 12.66 -3.66 -3.57
C VAL A 71 11.45 -2.91 -4.12
N SER A 72 10.27 -3.47 -3.99
CA SER A 72 8.97 -2.81 -4.22
C SER A 72 7.86 -3.64 -3.59
N PHE A 73 6.69 -3.02 -3.41
CA PHE A 73 5.49 -3.71 -2.91
C PHE A 73 5.03 -4.88 -3.80
N LEU A 74 5.41 -4.88 -5.07
CA LEU A 74 5.00 -5.87 -6.06
C LEU A 74 6.11 -6.87 -6.39
N THR A 75 7.29 -6.38 -6.79
CA THR A 75 8.32 -7.26 -7.36
C THR A 75 9.05 -8.12 -6.32
N TYR A 76 8.86 -7.87 -5.02
CA TYR A 76 9.39 -8.72 -3.96
C TYR A 76 8.84 -10.15 -4.00
N VAL A 77 7.65 -10.35 -4.60
CA VAL A 77 7.02 -11.68 -4.71
C VAL A 77 7.82 -12.67 -5.53
N LYS A 78 8.74 -12.22 -6.40
CA LYS A 78 9.69 -13.11 -7.09
C LYS A 78 10.57 -13.93 -6.14
N GLU A 79 10.78 -13.44 -4.92
CA GLU A 79 11.52 -14.12 -3.86
C GLU A 79 10.59 -14.92 -2.93
N ARG A 80 9.28 -14.81 -3.12
CA ARG A 80 8.25 -15.43 -2.28
C ARG A 80 7.48 -16.54 -3.00
N LEU A 81 7.43 -16.49 -4.33
CA LEU A 81 6.64 -17.42 -5.15
C LEU A 81 7.54 -18.14 -6.16
N ALA A 82 7.40 -19.48 -6.23
CA ALA A 82 7.90 -20.28 -7.34
C ALA A 82 6.86 -20.32 -8.48
N GLY A 83 7.28 -20.76 -9.67
CA GLY A 83 6.42 -20.91 -10.85
C GLY A 83 6.41 -19.69 -11.77
N PHE A 84 7.30 -18.72 -11.54
CA PHE A 84 7.39 -17.51 -12.34
C PHE A 84 8.79 -17.34 -12.95
N ASP A 85 8.81 -16.94 -14.21
CA ASP A 85 9.99 -16.43 -14.91
C ASP A 85 9.90 -14.90 -15.07
N GLN A 86 11.05 -14.24 -15.26
CA GLN A 86 11.13 -12.81 -15.54
C GLN A 86 11.49 -12.59 -17.00
N VAL A 87 10.64 -11.85 -17.73
CA VAL A 87 10.88 -11.50 -19.13
C VAL A 87 11.44 -10.08 -19.21
N GLU A 88 12.56 -9.90 -19.87
CA GLU A 88 13.19 -8.59 -20.12
C GLU A 88 12.56 -7.92 -21.35
N GLY A 89 12.49 -6.58 -21.30
CA GLY A 89 12.10 -5.77 -22.47
C GLY A 89 10.60 -5.52 -22.63
N GLU A 90 9.74 -6.16 -21.83
CA GLU A 90 8.32 -5.82 -21.75
C GLU A 90 8.07 -4.89 -20.57
N THR A 91 7.48 -3.73 -20.82
CA THR A 91 6.97 -2.85 -19.78
C THR A 91 5.46 -2.90 -19.86
N LEU A 92 4.82 -3.57 -18.90
CA LEU A 92 3.38 -3.48 -18.76
C LEU A 92 3.07 -2.16 -18.04
N LEU A 93 2.65 -1.18 -18.82
CA LEU A 93 2.04 0.01 -18.26
C LEU A 93 0.57 -0.32 -17.97
N PRO A 94 0.04 0.08 -16.82
CA PRO A 94 -1.39 0.00 -16.57
C PRO A 94 -2.17 0.70 -17.69
N PRO A 95 -3.33 0.16 -18.14
CA PRO A 95 -4.13 0.78 -19.18
C PRO A 95 -4.54 2.23 -18.89
N SER A 96 -4.80 2.57 -17.62
CA SER A 96 -5.06 3.93 -17.17
C SER A 96 -3.90 4.89 -17.50
N TRP A 97 -2.67 4.44 -17.29
CA TRP A 97 -1.47 5.21 -17.62
C TRP A 97 -1.30 5.38 -19.13
N GLN A 98 -1.57 4.35 -19.92
CA GLN A 98 -1.45 4.45 -21.37
C GLN A 98 -2.38 5.51 -21.93
N ARG A 99 -3.63 5.58 -21.46
CA ARG A 99 -4.57 6.59 -21.86
C ARG A 99 -4.09 8.01 -21.50
N GLU A 100 -3.56 8.18 -20.31
CA GLU A 100 -3.06 9.48 -19.86
C GLU A 100 -1.77 9.90 -20.60
N ILE A 101 -0.91 8.92 -20.95
CA ILE A 101 0.26 9.16 -21.81
C ILE A 101 -0.16 9.63 -23.20
N ASP A 102 -1.21 9.04 -23.75
CA ASP A 102 -1.75 9.42 -25.05
C ASP A 102 -2.35 10.84 -25.03
N ASP A 103 -2.98 11.23 -23.91
CA ASP A 103 -3.55 12.56 -23.70
C ASP A 103 -2.48 13.64 -23.43
N PHE A 104 -1.35 13.29 -22.77
CA PHE A 104 -0.29 14.20 -22.34
C PHE A 104 1.13 13.70 -22.67
N PRO A 105 1.43 13.42 -23.95
CA PRO A 105 2.67 12.74 -24.34
C PRO A 105 3.95 13.52 -23.97
N GLU A 106 3.93 14.84 -24.05
CA GLU A 106 5.10 15.68 -23.74
C GLU A 106 5.44 15.63 -22.24
N TYR A 107 4.42 15.65 -21.37
CA TYR A 107 4.60 15.52 -19.93
C TYR A 107 5.19 14.15 -19.58
N TYR A 108 4.61 13.08 -20.12
CA TYR A 108 5.05 11.72 -19.79
C TYR A 108 6.41 11.35 -20.37
N HIS A 109 6.81 11.93 -21.51
CA HIS A 109 8.17 11.76 -22.03
C HIS A 109 9.22 12.24 -21.00
N GLY A 110 9.00 13.38 -20.36
CA GLY A 110 9.87 13.88 -19.29
C GLY A 110 9.73 13.06 -17.98
N TYR A 111 8.52 12.68 -17.61
CA TYR A 111 8.24 11.94 -16.39
C TYR A 111 8.86 10.55 -16.40
N MET A 112 8.71 9.79 -17.49
CA MET A 112 9.23 8.43 -17.61
C MET A 112 10.76 8.36 -17.51
N SER A 113 11.46 9.43 -17.87
CA SER A 113 12.93 9.47 -17.71
C SER A 113 13.38 9.39 -16.25
N LYS A 114 12.55 9.79 -15.29
CA LYS A 114 12.83 9.70 -13.85
C LYS A 114 12.80 8.26 -13.33
N TYR A 115 12.10 7.34 -14.01
CA TYR A 115 12.05 5.93 -13.61
C TYR A 115 13.39 5.20 -13.74
N SER A 116 14.35 5.76 -14.44
CA SER A 116 15.71 5.20 -14.53
C SER A 116 16.46 5.20 -13.20
N SER A 117 15.98 5.90 -12.16
CA SER A 117 16.57 5.94 -10.82
C SER A 117 16.15 4.78 -9.91
N THR A 118 15.27 3.88 -10.36
CA THR A 118 14.87 2.71 -9.58
C THR A 118 16.01 1.71 -9.45
N VAL A 119 16.06 1.01 -8.31
CA VAL A 119 17.10 0.03 -7.99
C VAL A 119 16.93 -1.24 -8.83
N ALA A 120 15.70 -1.72 -8.98
CA ALA A 120 15.38 -2.90 -9.76
C ALA A 120 14.92 -2.52 -11.17
N PRO A 121 15.36 -3.24 -12.22
CA PRO A 121 14.80 -3.08 -13.54
C PRO A 121 13.32 -3.48 -13.56
N MET A 122 12.52 -2.80 -14.37
CA MET A 122 11.14 -3.22 -14.61
C MET A 122 11.17 -4.49 -15.47
N ARG A 123 10.65 -5.58 -14.91
CA ARG A 123 10.54 -6.87 -15.58
C ARG A 123 9.11 -7.38 -15.40
N VAL A 124 8.59 -8.01 -16.43
CA VAL A 124 7.30 -8.70 -16.36
C VAL A 124 7.52 -10.11 -15.83
N MET A 125 6.75 -10.48 -14.83
CA MET A 125 6.69 -11.85 -14.35
C MET A 125 5.72 -12.65 -15.23
N VAL A 126 6.10 -13.87 -15.62
CA VAL A 126 5.27 -14.79 -16.38
C VAL A 126 5.15 -16.10 -15.60
N CYS A 127 3.93 -16.53 -15.34
CA CYS A 127 3.68 -17.82 -14.70
C CYS A 127 3.90 -18.93 -15.72
N THR A 128 4.99 -19.67 -15.58
CA THR A 128 5.43 -20.76 -16.49
C THR A 128 5.41 -22.13 -15.82
N GLY A 129 5.05 -22.20 -14.53
CA GLY A 129 5.02 -23.42 -13.76
C GLY A 129 4.00 -23.37 -12.61
N PRO A 130 3.91 -24.45 -11.80
CA PRO A 130 3.00 -24.48 -10.66
C PRO A 130 3.42 -23.46 -9.62
N VAL A 131 2.47 -22.60 -9.21
CA VAL A 131 2.70 -21.58 -8.18
C VAL A 131 2.75 -22.24 -6.80
N ALA A 132 3.81 -21.93 -6.06
CA ALA A 132 3.97 -22.35 -4.67
C ALA A 132 4.64 -21.24 -3.84
N TYR A 133 4.30 -21.13 -2.55
CA TYR A 133 4.96 -20.20 -1.64
C TYR A 133 6.30 -20.74 -1.17
N ILE A 134 7.37 -19.99 -1.39
CA ILE A 134 8.75 -20.34 -1.00
C ILE A 134 9.36 -19.30 -0.03
N GLY A 135 8.62 -18.26 0.33
CA GLY A 135 9.10 -17.08 1.07
C GLY A 135 9.08 -17.21 2.59
N ARG A 136 8.99 -18.41 3.18
CA ARG A 136 8.81 -18.59 4.63
C ARG A 136 9.91 -17.94 5.46
N ASP A 137 11.17 -18.16 5.09
CA ASP A 137 12.30 -17.59 5.83
C ASP A 137 12.33 -16.05 5.71
N ALA A 138 11.97 -15.54 4.55
CA ALA A 138 11.96 -14.11 4.29
C ALA A 138 10.84 -13.39 5.06
N VAL A 139 9.61 -13.92 5.13
CA VAL A 139 8.55 -13.32 5.95
C VAL A 139 8.86 -13.43 7.45
N GLN A 140 9.51 -14.50 7.88
CA GLN A 140 9.97 -14.62 9.27
C GLN A 140 11.06 -13.60 9.61
N ALA A 141 11.95 -13.29 8.67
CA ALA A 141 12.94 -12.21 8.83
C ALA A 141 12.27 -10.84 8.95
N ASP A 142 11.28 -10.53 8.11
CA ASP A 142 10.50 -9.28 8.20
C ASP A 142 9.81 -9.16 9.57
N ILE A 143 9.16 -10.23 10.04
CA ILE A 143 8.51 -10.31 11.36
C ILE A 143 9.51 -10.10 12.49
N ALA A 144 10.65 -10.76 12.43
CA ALA A 144 11.70 -10.64 13.46
C ALA A 144 12.29 -9.23 13.52
N ASN A 145 12.54 -8.61 12.36
CA ASN A 145 13.07 -7.26 12.25
C ASN A 145 12.10 -6.22 12.83
N LEU A 146 10.81 -6.29 12.47
CA LEU A 146 9.81 -5.38 13.02
C LEU A 146 9.64 -5.58 14.53
N ARG A 147 9.60 -6.82 15.01
CA ARG A 147 9.48 -7.11 16.44
C ARG A 147 10.67 -6.55 17.25
N ALA A 148 11.89 -6.72 16.75
CA ALA A 148 13.08 -6.14 17.37
C ALA A 148 13.05 -4.62 17.38
N ALA A 149 12.67 -4.00 16.27
CA ALA A 149 12.56 -2.55 16.18
C ALA A 149 11.50 -1.96 17.12
N LEU A 150 10.36 -2.64 17.30
CA LEU A 150 9.32 -2.24 18.26
C LEU A 150 9.81 -2.27 19.72
N ALA A 151 10.65 -3.24 20.06
CA ALA A 151 11.24 -3.30 21.42
C ALA A 151 12.17 -2.10 21.71
N GLU A 152 12.70 -1.44 20.67
CA GLU A 152 13.60 -0.31 20.73
C GLU A 152 12.95 1.02 20.29
N ALA A 153 11.63 1.06 20.09
CA ALA A 153 10.93 2.17 19.45
C ALA A 153 11.03 3.51 20.19
N GLY A 154 11.29 3.48 21.51
CA GLY A 154 11.52 4.68 22.33
C GLY A 154 10.25 5.46 22.73
N GLY A 155 9.06 4.94 22.40
CA GLY A 155 7.76 5.54 22.74
C GLY A 155 6.63 4.53 22.58
N PRO A 156 5.39 4.91 22.91
CA PRO A 156 4.24 4.03 22.81
C PRO A 156 3.90 3.75 21.34
N VAL A 157 3.59 2.50 21.04
CA VAL A 157 3.04 2.03 19.77
C VAL A 157 1.71 1.36 20.07
N THR A 158 0.64 1.78 19.41
CA THR A 158 -0.69 1.22 19.61
C THR A 158 -0.83 -0.15 18.94
N GLU A 159 -0.41 -0.26 17.69
CA GLU A 159 -0.37 -1.49 16.90
C GLU A 159 0.74 -1.41 15.85
N ALA A 160 1.08 -2.56 15.27
CA ALA A 160 1.98 -2.60 14.12
C ALA A 160 1.41 -3.52 13.03
N PHE A 161 1.77 -3.23 11.78
CA PHE A 161 1.35 -4.00 10.61
C PHE A 161 2.52 -4.35 9.69
N LEU A 162 2.34 -5.41 8.91
CA LEU A 162 3.22 -5.76 7.79
C LEU A 162 2.40 -5.75 6.50
N PRO A 163 2.84 -5.03 5.46
CA PRO A 163 2.19 -5.04 4.15
C PRO A 163 2.57 -6.29 3.37
N SER A 164 1.58 -6.82 2.64
CA SER A 164 1.71 -7.87 1.65
C SER A 164 0.81 -7.54 0.46
N THR A 165 1.22 -7.94 -0.75
CA THR A 165 0.44 -7.61 -1.95
C THR A 165 -0.78 -8.53 -2.11
N SER A 166 -1.83 -8.06 -2.78
CA SER A 166 -2.99 -8.88 -3.17
C SER A 166 -2.59 -10.01 -4.13
N PRO A 167 -3.37 -11.10 -4.26
CA PRO A 167 -3.01 -12.23 -5.10
C PRO A 167 -3.20 -11.99 -6.61
N SER A 168 -3.21 -10.74 -7.04
CA SER A 168 -3.38 -10.36 -8.44
C SER A 168 -2.26 -9.44 -8.91
N GLY A 169 -2.14 -9.27 -10.23
CA GLY A 169 -1.20 -8.31 -10.82
C GLY A 169 0.26 -8.74 -10.85
N PHE A 170 0.60 -9.96 -10.51
CA PHE A 170 2.01 -10.40 -10.49
C PHE A 170 2.57 -10.75 -11.85
N GLY A 171 1.74 -10.94 -12.86
CA GLY A 171 2.23 -11.35 -14.15
C GLY A 171 1.19 -12.01 -15.01
N ARG A 172 1.64 -12.45 -16.18
CA ARG A 172 0.82 -13.11 -17.19
C ARG A 172 0.77 -14.61 -16.93
N ASN A 173 -0.42 -15.19 -17.01
CA ASN A 173 -0.59 -16.63 -16.94
C ASN A 173 -0.25 -17.29 -18.28
N GLU A 174 0.74 -18.18 -18.30
CA GLU A 174 1.07 -19.05 -19.45
C GLU A 174 1.09 -20.55 -19.07
N TYR A 175 0.77 -20.88 -17.82
CA TYR A 175 0.81 -22.26 -17.33
C TYR A 175 -0.57 -22.85 -17.05
N TYR A 176 -1.45 -22.12 -16.37
CA TYR A 176 -2.77 -22.62 -15.99
C TYR A 176 -3.76 -22.50 -17.15
N ALA A 177 -4.69 -23.47 -17.25
CA ALA A 177 -5.68 -23.53 -18.33
C ALA A 177 -6.67 -22.36 -18.34
N SER A 178 -6.90 -21.74 -17.18
CA SER A 178 -7.76 -20.57 -17.04
C SER A 178 -7.16 -19.53 -16.11
N GLU A 179 -7.59 -18.28 -16.25
CA GLU A 179 -7.22 -17.20 -15.33
C GLU A 179 -7.72 -17.46 -13.91
N GLN A 180 -8.89 -18.08 -13.79
CA GLN A 180 -9.46 -18.46 -12.51
C GLN A 180 -8.58 -19.48 -11.76
N ASP A 181 -8.07 -20.52 -12.44
CA ASP A 181 -7.16 -21.50 -11.85
C ASP A 181 -5.84 -20.84 -11.42
N TYR A 182 -5.33 -19.91 -12.23
CA TYR A 182 -4.14 -19.13 -11.91
C TYR A 182 -4.34 -18.27 -10.66
N LEU A 183 -5.39 -17.47 -10.61
CA LEU A 183 -5.71 -16.64 -9.45
C LEU A 183 -5.93 -17.48 -8.18
N ALA A 184 -6.58 -18.64 -8.28
CA ALA A 184 -6.77 -19.54 -7.16
C ALA A 184 -5.44 -20.09 -6.64
N ALA A 185 -4.50 -20.44 -7.52
CA ALA A 185 -3.18 -20.93 -7.15
C ALA A 185 -2.34 -19.84 -6.47
N VAL A 186 -2.34 -18.62 -7.02
CA VAL A 186 -1.66 -17.46 -6.41
C VAL A 186 -2.27 -17.13 -5.06
N ALA A 187 -3.60 -17.09 -4.95
CA ALA A 187 -4.31 -16.83 -3.69
C ALA A 187 -3.95 -17.87 -2.61
N ALA A 188 -3.87 -19.14 -2.98
CA ALA A 188 -3.47 -20.20 -2.06
C ALA A 188 -2.02 -20.04 -1.58
N ALA A 189 -1.11 -19.64 -2.46
CA ALA A 189 0.29 -19.40 -2.12
C ALA A 189 0.44 -18.16 -1.21
N MET A 190 -0.16 -17.02 -1.58
CA MET A 190 -0.06 -15.78 -0.78
C MET A 190 -0.70 -15.91 0.60
N ARG A 191 -1.71 -16.77 0.73
CA ARG A 191 -2.31 -17.07 2.03
C ARG A 191 -1.27 -17.54 3.07
N GLU A 192 -0.21 -18.24 2.68
CA GLU A 192 0.85 -18.65 3.61
C GLU A 192 1.56 -17.44 4.22
N GLU A 193 1.83 -16.40 3.44
CA GLU A 193 2.39 -15.15 3.94
C GLU A 193 1.42 -14.40 4.86
N TYR A 194 0.15 -14.31 4.46
CA TYR A 194 -0.88 -13.63 5.25
C TYR A 194 -1.06 -14.26 6.63
N LEU A 195 -1.11 -15.59 6.68
CA LEU A 195 -1.19 -16.33 7.93
C LEU A 195 0.05 -16.11 8.81
N ALA A 196 1.25 -16.19 8.24
CA ALA A 196 2.49 -15.97 8.98
C ALA A 196 2.52 -14.57 9.64
N ILE A 197 2.06 -13.54 8.95
CA ILE A 197 1.96 -12.18 9.48
C ILE A 197 0.96 -12.12 10.64
N VAL A 198 -0.26 -12.62 10.45
CA VAL A 198 -1.33 -12.51 11.46
C VAL A 198 -1.03 -13.38 12.69
N GLU A 199 -0.52 -14.59 12.50
CA GLU A 199 -0.12 -15.50 13.58
C GLU A 199 1.06 -14.96 14.40
N SER A 200 1.88 -14.10 13.82
CA SER A 200 2.95 -13.40 14.54
C SER A 200 2.45 -12.33 15.52
N GLY A 201 1.16 -11.97 15.45
CA GLY A 201 0.51 -10.94 16.25
C GLY A 201 0.40 -9.56 15.57
N PHE A 202 0.96 -9.38 14.38
CA PHE A 202 0.83 -8.14 13.60
C PHE A 202 -0.48 -8.06 12.82
N LEU A 203 -0.89 -6.85 12.45
CA LEU A 203 -1.94 -6.67 11.45
C LEU A 203 -1.38 -6.99 10.07
N LEU A 204 -2.20 -7.60 9.24
CA LEU A 204 -1.93 -7.75 7.82
C LEU A 204 -2.46 -6.52 7.08
N GLN A 205 -1.64 -5.82 6.31
CA GLN A 205 -2.12 -4.92 5.27
C GLN A 205 -2.04 -5.63 3.93
N VAL A 206 -3.15 -5.67 3.19
CA VAL A 206 -3.15 -6.12 1.80
C VAL A 206 -3.10 -4.91 0.89
N ASP A 207 -2.02 -4.77 0.12
CA ASP A 207 -1.87 -3.72 -0.88
C ASP A 207 -2.49 -4.17 -2.21
N ASP A 208 -3.54 -3.50 -2.62
CA ASP A 208 -4.36 -3.85 -3.77
C ASP A 208 -4.65 -2.64 -4.69
N PRO A 209 -3.68 -2.13 -5.43
CA PRO A 209 -3.94 -1.12 -6.44
C PRO A 209 -4.69 -1.68 -7.65
N TRP A 210 -4.72 -3.00 -7.81
CA TRP A 210 -5.30 -3.68 -8.98
C TRP A 210 -6.81 -3.55 -9.04
N LEU A 211 -7.49 -3.45 -7.89
CA LEU A 211 -8.93 -3.27 -7.84
C LEU A 211 -9.35 -2.00 -8.59
N ILE A 212 -8.69 -0.88 -8.33
CA ILE A 212 -8.94 0.39 -9.03
C ILE A 212 -8.56 0.26 -10.50
N GLU A 213 -7.41 -0.33 -10.82
CA GLU A 213 -6.94 -0.50 -12.19
C GLU A 213 -7.90 -1.35 -13.03
N ILE A 214 -8.42 -2.46 -12.47
CA ILE A 214 -9.39 -3.33 -13.16
C ILE A 214 -10.70 -2.59 -13.44
N LEU A 215 -11.15 -1.72 -12.54
CA LEU A 215 -12.38 -0.95 -12.68
C LEU A 215 -12.22 0.26 -13.59
N THR A 216 -11.00 0.81 -13.71
CA THR A 216 -10.73 2.01 -14.50
C THR A 216 -11.02 1.78 -15.99
N ASP A 217 -11.57 2.78 -16.64
CA ASP A 217 -11.85 2.75 -18.07
C ASP A 217 -10.56 2.80 -18.89
N ASP A 218 -10.21 1.69 -19.52
CA ASP A 218 -9.05 1.55 -20.41
C ASP A 218 -9.34 1.97 -21.86
N GLY A 219 -10.57 2.43 -22.16
CA GLY A 219 -11.02 2.79 -23.49
C GLY A 219 -11.22 1.59 -24.44
N ARG A 220 -11.12 0.36 -23.95
CA ARG A 220 -11.16 -0.88 -24.75
C ARG A 220 -12.12 -1.92 -24.19
N SER A 221 -12.17 -2.08 -22.87
CA SER A 221 -12.98 -3.10 -22.20
C SER A 221 -14.41 -2.63 -21.96
N ASP A 222 -15.38 -3.54 -22.09
CA ASP A 222 -16.76 -3.27 -21.71
C ASP A 222 -16.88 -3.05 -20.20
N PRO A 223 -17.66 -2.07 -19.71
CA PRO A 223 -17.87 -1.83 -18.28
C PRO A 223 -18.35 -3.06 -17.50
N ALA A 224 -19.22 -3.89 -18.10
CA ALA A 224 -19.68 -5.13 -17.47
C ALA A 224 -18.56 -6.15 -17.32
N ASP A 225 -17.64 -6.22 -18.28
CA ASP A 225 -16.47 -7.09 -18.21
C ASP A 225 -15.48 -6.64 -17.14
N ARG A 226 -15.21 -5.33 -17.04
CA ARG A 226 -14.38 -4.77 -15.96
C ARG A 226 -14.96 -5.11 -14.61
N ARG A 227 -16.27 -4.94 -14.42
CA ARG A 227 -16.94 -5.25 -13.17
C ARG A 227 -16.86 -6.74 -12.84
N ARG A 228 -17.11 -7.63 -13.80
CA ARG A 228 -16.95 -9.08 -13.60
C ARG A 228 -15.53 -9.45 -13.18
N ARG A 229 -14.52 -8.91 -13.84
CA ARG A 229 -13.10 -9.13 -13.48
C ARG A 229 -12.78 -8.62 -12.07
N ALA A 230 -13.31 -7.47 -11.66
CA ALA A 230 -13.16 -6.95 -10.31
C ALA A 230 -13.84 -7.86 -9.28
N GLU A 231 -14.99 -8.45 -9.60
CA GLU A 231 -15.66 -9.43 -8.74
C GLU A 231 -14.86 -10.73 -8.60
N GLU A 232 -14.32 -11.26 -9.69
CA GLU A 232 -13.41 -12.43 -9.68
C GLU A 232 -12.14 -12.14 -8.85
N HIS A 233 -11.59 -10.95 -8.96
CA HIS A 233 -10.45 -10.49 -8.17
C HIS A 233 -10.78 -10.44 -6.67
N VAL A 234 -11.91 -9.87 -6.29
CA VAL A 234 -12.40 -9.85 -4.89
C VAL A 234 -12.60 -11.26 -4.35
N ASP A 235 -13.18 -12.16 -5.15
CA ASP A 235 -13.40 -13.54 -4.74
C ASP A 235 -12.08 -14.29 -4.51
N ALA A 236 -11.06 -14.08 -5.36
CA ALA A 236 -9.72 -14.63 -5.18
C ALA A 236 -9.04 -14.09 -3.92
N LEU A 237 -9.14 -12.79 -3.66
CA LEU A 237 -8.59 -12.19 -2.44
C LEU A 237 -9.31 -12.73 -1.19
N ASN A 238 -10.64 -12.77 -1.18
CA ASN A 238 -11.41 -13.32 -0.07
C ASN A 238 -11.11 -14.81 0.16
N HIS A 239 -10.78 -15.56 -0.90
CA HIS A 239 -10.31 -16.93 -0.75
C HIS A 239 -8.96 -16.99 0.00
N ALA A 240 -8.03 -16.11 -0.32
CA ALA A 240 -6.75 -16.02 0.39
C ALA A 240 -6.94 -15.60 1.86
N LEU A 241 -7.89 -14.72 2.15
CA LEU A 241 -8.20 -14.21 3.48
C LEU A 241 -9.07 -15.13 4.34
N ARG A 242 -9.59 -16.22 3.77
CA ARG A 242 -10.53 -17.11 4.46
C ARG A 242 -10.02 -17.60 5.82
N GLY A 243 -10.82 -17.37 6.89
CA GLY A 243 -10.53 -17.79 8.25
C GLY A 243 -9.51 -16.89 8.99
N ILE A 244 -9.03 -15.83 8.36
CA ILE A 244 -8.32 -14.77 9.07
C ILE A 244 -9.38 -13.79 9.60
N PRO A 245 -9.34 -13.43 10.90
CA PRO A 245 -10.29 -12.44 11.45
C PRO A 245 -10.18 -11.11 10.73
N GLU A 246 -11.31 -10.54 10.32
CA GLU A 246 -11.33 -9.28 9.56
C GLU A 246 -10.69 -8.11 10.31
N ASP A 247 -10.81 -8.07 11.63
CA ASP A 247 -10.17 -7.07 12.49
C ASP A 247 -8.64 -7.18 12.57
N ARG A 248 -8.06 -8.19 11.91
CA ARG A 248 -6.61 -8.32 11.72
C ARG A 248 -6.15 -7.87 10.34
N ILE A 249 -7.07 -7.46 9.46
CA ILE A 249 -6.81 -7.14 8.06
C ILE A 249 -7.16 -5.68 7.79
N ARG A 250 -6.23 -4.96 7.20
CA ARG A 250 -6.43 -3.65 6.57
C ARG A 250 -6.17 -3.77 5.07
N LEU A 251 -7.10 -3.33 4.27
CA LEU A 251 -6.95 -3.23 2.82
C LEU A 251 -6.41 -1.85 2.48
N HIS A 252 -5.45 -1.78 1.57
CA HIS A 252 -5.06 -0.53 0.93
C HIS A 252 -5.30 -0.60 -0.57
N THR A 253 -6.01 0.38 -1.11
CA THR A 253 -6.14 0.60 -2.55
C THR A 253 -5.82 2.05 -2.90
N CYS A 254 -5.21 2.29 -4.05
CA CYS A 254 -4.84 3.62 -4.50
C CYS A 254 -4.90 3.70 -6.03
N TYR A 255 -4.80 4.91 -6.55
CA TYR A 255 -4.77 5.18 -7.99
C TYR A 255 -3.36 5.05 -8.61
N GLY A 256 -2.43 4.41 -7.89
CA GLY A 256 -1.06 4.19 -8.32
C GLY A 256 -0.10 5.34 -8.03
N LEU A 257 1.14 5.19 -8.48
CA LEU A 257 2.24 6.11 -8.16
C LEU A 257 2.38 7.27 -9.15
N ASN A 258 1.36 7.53 -9.95
CA ASN A 258 1.41 8.52 -11.02
C ASN A 258 1.25 9.94 -10.48
N HIS A 259 2.17 10.82 -10.83
CA HIS A 259 2.13 12.27 -10.58
C HIS A 259 1.46 13.04 -11.72
N GLY A 260 0.81 12.36 -12.62
CA GLY A 260 0.20 12.94 -13.80
C GLY A 260 -1.02 13.81 -13.51
N PRO A 261 -1.68 14.27 -14.57
CA PRO A 261 -2.91 15.06 -14.50
C PRO A 261 -4.10 14.33 -13.85
N ARG A 262 -4.11 12.98 -13.85
CA ARG A 262 -5.12 12.15 -13.19
C ARG A 262 -6.56 12.39 -13.69
N LEU A 263 -6.72 12.74 -14.96
CA LEU A 263 -8.04 13.08 -15.52
C LEU A 263 -8.94 11.88 -15.76
N ASN A 264 -8.33 10.70 -15.92
CA ASN A 264 -9.03 9.47 -16.24
C ASN A 264 -9.24 8.55 -15.01
N ASP A 265 -8.96 9.03 -13.80
CA ASP A 265 -9.19 8.25 -12.58
C ASP A 265 -10.69 7.96 -12.41
N ILE A 266 -11.01 6.73 -12.05
CA ILE A 266 -12.38 6.31 -11.73
C ILE A 266 -12.83 6.98 -10.42
N PRO A 267 -14.08 7.50 -10.33
CA PRO A 267 -14.60 8.03 -9.07
C PRO A 267 -14.62 6.98 -7.96
N LEU A 268 -14.25 7.37 -6.74
CA LEU A 268 -14.28 6.47 -5.57
C LEU A 268 -15.68 5.87 -5.31
N ALA A 269 -16.73 6.59 -5.69
CA ALA A 269 -18.11 6.11 -5.61
C ALA A 269 -18.37 4.80 -6.41
N GLU A 270 -17.60 4.56 -7.48
CA GLU A 270 -17.70 3.33 -8.27
C GLU A 270 -16.83 2.20 -7.67
N VAL A 271 -15.79 2.55 -6.92
CA VAL A 271 -14.86 1.60 -6.28
C VAL A 271 -15.43 1.06 -4.97
N VAL A 272 -16.01 1.92 -4.13
CA VAL A 272 -16.48 1.58 -2.77
C VAL A 272 -17.39 0.37 -2.71
N PRO A 273 -18.41 0.21 -3.58
CA PRO A 273 -19.31 -0.95 -3.52
C PRO A 273 -18.60 -2.30 -3.74
N VAL A 274 -17.50 -2.29 -4.50
CA VAL A 274 -16.70 -3.50 -4.78
C VAL A 274 -15.66 -3.70 -3.67
N MET A 275 -14.99 -2.62 -3.25
CA MET A 275 -14.01 -2.61 -2.17
C MET A 275 -14.59 -3.14 -0.85
N LEU A 276 -15.82 -2.74 -0.49
CA LEU A 276 -16.47 -3.18 0.75
C LEU A 276 -16.87 -4.66 0.75
N ARG A 277 -16.78 -5.37 -0.38
CA ARG A 277 -16.95 -6.83 -0.44
C ARG A 277 -15.71 -7.61 -0.02
N ILE A 278 -14.55 -6.95 0.10
CA ILE A 278 -13.33 -7.57 0.58
C ILE A 278 -13.43 -7.72 2.10
N ASN A 279 -13.10 -8.91 2.62
CA ASN A 279 -13.17 -9.27 4.04
C ASN A 279 -12.01 -8.64 4.82
N ALA A 280 -12.09 -7.33 5.03
CA ALA A 280 -11.13 -6.55 5.80
C ALA A 280 -11.85 -5.75 6.90
N GLY A 281 -11.17 -5.47 8.02
CA GLY A 281 -11.69 -4.65 9.12
C GLY A 281 -11.48 -3.16 8.87
N ALA A 282 -10.50 -2.81 8.03
CA ALA A 282 -10.22 -1.41 7.69
C ALA A 282 -9.89 -1.24 6.21
N TYR A 283 -10.26 -0.06 5.67
CA TYR A 283 -10.06 0.29 4.27
C TYR A 283 -9.28 1.60 4.15
N SER A 284 -8.10 1.53 3.55
CA SER A 284 -7.22 2.65 3.24
C SER A 284 -7.33 3.01 1.76
N PHE A 285 -7.53 4.28 1.48
CA PHE A 285 -7.72 4.79 0.12
C PHE A 285 -7.23 6.23 -0.03
N GLU A 286 -6.90 6.61 -1.26
CA GLU A 286 -6.32 7.90 -1.62
C GLU A 286 -7.37 8.99 -1.71
N VAL A 287 -7.23 10.10 -0.95
CA VAL A 287 -8.11 11.28 -1.00
C VAL A 287 -7.42 12.63 -0.71
N ALA A 288 -6.12 12.70 -0.46
CA ALA A 288 -5.42 13.98 -0.36
C ALA A 288 -5.17 14.61 -1.74
N ASN A 289 -5.14 13.80 -2.80
CA ASN A 289 -5.05 14.28 -4.16
C ASN A 289 -6.23 15.23 -4.47
N PRO A 290 -6.00 16.46 -5.02
CA PRO A 290 -7.07 17.39 -5.37
C PRO A 290 -8.17 16.83 -6.26
N ARG A 291 -7.90 15.78 -7.04
CA ARG A 291 -8.91 15.08 -7.86
C ARG A 291 -9.94 14.32 -7.03
N HIS A 292 -9.53 13.83 -5.86
CA HIS A 292 -10.32 12.95 -4.98
C HIS A 292 -10.71 13.60 -3.65
N GLN A 293 -10.14 14.76 -3.32
CA GLN A 293 -10.34 15.41 -2.02
C GLN A 293 -11.81 15.72 -1.68
N HIS A 294 -12.67 15.86 -2.68
CA HIS A 294 -14.11 16.09 -2.50
C HIS A 294 -14.91 14.82 -2.22
N GLU A 295 -14.34 13.63 -2.42
CA GLU A 295 -15.06 12.35 -2.44
C GLU A 295 -15.42 11.80 -1.05
N TRP A 296 -14.99 12.45 0.04
CA TRP A 296 -15.50 12.11 1.37
C TRP A 296 -17.03 12.12 1.45
N ARG A 297 -17.70 12.89 0.59
CA ARG A 297 -19.18 13.01 0.54
C ARG A 297 -19.88 11.73 0.18
N ILE A 298 -19.22 10.80 -0.49
CA ILE A 298 -19.82 9.51 -0.88
C ILE A 298 -20.27 8.70 0.34
N TRP A 299 -19.61 8.89 1.48
CA TRP A 299 -19.95 8.18 2.73
C TRP A 299 -21.23 8.67 3.39
N ALA A 300 -21.87 9.71 2.87
CA ALA A 300 -23.23 10.09 3.25
C ALA A 300 -24.27 9.08 2.74
N ASP A 301 -24.00 8.47 1.57
CA ASP A 301 -24.90 7.52 0.91
C ASP A 301 -24.37 6.07 1.00
N ALA A 302 -23.07 5.90 1.02
CA ALA A 302 -22.43 4.59 1.19
C ALA A 302 -22.39 4.22 2.67
N ALA A 303 -23.25 3.28 3.08
CA ALA A 303 -23.23 2.77 4.44
C ALA A 303 -21.95 1.97 4.72
N LEU A 304 -21.10 2.49 5.63
CA LEU A 304 -19.97 1.71 6.14
C LEU A 304 -20.54 0.54 6.97
N PRO A 305 -20.20 -0.73 6.67
CA PRO A 305 -20.68 -1.86 7.44
C PRO A 305 -20.24 -1.77 8.92
N GLU A 306 -21.07 -2.28 9.82
CA GLU A 306 -20.76 -2.27 11.26
C GLU A 306 -19.41 -2.91 11.57
N GLY A 307 -18.65 -2.28 12.47
CA GLY A 307 -17.34 -2.75 12.88
C GLY A 307 -16.19 -2.39 11.96
N LYS A 308 -16.45 -1.82 10.78
CA LYS A 308 -15.41 -1.40 9.84
C LYS A 308 -14.82 -0.03 10.16
N ILE A 309 -13.59 0.21 9.69
CA ILE A 309 -12.81 1.42 9.92
C ILE A 309 -12.36 1.99 8.56
N LEU A 310 -12.40 3.30 8.42
CA LEU A 310 -11.82 4.00 7.28
C LEU A 310 -10.44 4.58 7.64
N LEU A 311 -9.52 4.43 6.73
CA LEU A 311 -8.18 5.02 6.77
C LEU A 311 -8.01 5.98 5.59
N PRO A 312 -8.71 7.14 5.59
CA PRO A 312 -8.59 8.10 4.50
C PRO A 312 -7.16 8.64 4.44
N GLY A 313 -6.59 8.68 3.24
CA GLY A 313 -5.32 9.31 2.98
C GLY A 313 -5.47 10.83 3.06
N LEU A 314 -4.84 11.47 4.02
CA LEU A 314 -4.90 12.91 4.24
C LEU A 314 -3.55 13.59 3.98
N LEU A 315 -2.55 12.79 3.59
CA LEU A 315 -1.22 13.22 3.15
C LEU A 315 -0.97 12.74 1.72
N GLY A 316 -0.69 13.66 0.82
CA GLY A 316 -0.31 13.32 -0.56
C GLY A 316 1.08 12.69 -0.63
N HIS A 317 1.17 11.55 -1.31
CA HIS A 317 2.43 10.81 -1.53
C HIS A 317 3.22 11.33 -2.74
N ALA A 318 2.67 12.26 -3.48
CA ALA A 318 3.13 12.71 -4.77
C ALA A 318 3.67 14.15 -4.80
N THR A 319 3.59 14.88 -3.70
CA THR A 319 4.04 16.28 -3.62
C THR A 319 4.88 16.52 -2.37
N ASN A 320 5.83 17.48 -2.48
CA ASN A 320 6.64 17.92 -1.34
C ASN A 320 5.99 19.03 -0.51
N TYR A 321 4.73 19.41 -0.79
CA TYR A 321 3.98 20.26 0.12
C TYR A 321 3.66 19.48 1.40
N VAL A 322 3.91 20.08 2.55
CA VAL A 322 3.45 19.57 3.85
C VAL A 322 2.04 20.12 4.06
N GLU A 323 1.08 19.25 4.22
CA GLU A 323 -0.32 19.60 4.46
C GLU A 323 -0.46 20.35 5.78
N HIS A 324 -1.28 21.41 5.79
CA HIS A 324 -1.52 22.15 7.02
C HIS A 324 -2.35 21.32 8.01
N PRO A 325 -1.98 21.26 9.31
CA PRO A 325 -2.70 20.45 10.30
C PRO A 325 -4.20 20.76 10.38
N GLU A 326 -4.61 22.01 10.18
CA GLU A 326 -6.03 22.39 10.13
C GLU A 326 -6.78 21.75 8.97
N LEU A 327 -6.16 21.65 7.77
CA LEU A 327 -6.75 20.98 6.61
C LEU A 327 -6.92 19.48 6.87
N ILE A 328 -5.92 18.86 7.51
CA ILE A 328 -5.99 17.45 7.92
C ILE A 328 -7.13 17.26 8.94
N ALA A 329 -7.23 18.14 9.94
CA ALA A 329 -8.29 18.09 10.94
C ALA A 329 -9.69 18.25 10.32
N ASP A 330 -9.86 19.16 9.35
CA ASP A 330 -11.11 19.33 8.61
C ASP A 330 -11.50 18.05 7.87
N GLY A 331 -10.55 17.40 7.20
CA GLY A 331 -10.75 16.12 6.54
C GLY A 331 -11.19 15.03 7.53
N ILE A 332 -10.48 14.87 8.64
CA ILE A 332 -10.84 13.90 9.70
C ILE A 332 -12.27 14.14 10.20
N CYS A 333 -12.61 15.39 10.53
CA CYS A 333 -13.93 15.74 11.03
C CYS A 333 -15.02 15.49 9.99
N ALA A 334 -14.76 15.69 8.69
CA ALA A 334 -15.71 15.40 7.63
C ALA A 334 -16.05 13.90 7.56
N TYR A 335 -15.03 13.02 7.59
CA TYR A 335 -15.26 11.57 7.65
C TYR A 335 -15.95 11.15 8.95
N ALA A 336 -15.46 11.64 10.10
CA ALA A 336 -16.00 11.31 11.42
C ALA A 336 -17.49 11.68 11.55
N GLY A 337 -17.90 12.78 10.95
CA GLY A 337 -19.32 13.22 10.94
C GLY A 337 -20.24 12.28 10.15
N LEU A 338 -19.72 11.50 9.22
CA LEU A 338 -20.51 10.58 8.39
C LEU A 338 -20.48 9.15 8.91
N VAL A 339 -19.32 8.67 9.36
CA VAL A 339 -19.15 7.25 9.71
C VAL A 339 -18.96 7.01 11.21
N GLY A 340 -18.93 8.06 12.03
CA GLY A 340 -18.57 7.99 13.45
C GLY A 340 -17.07 8.16 13.68
N ARG A 341 -16.70 8.95 14.70
CA ARG A 341 -15.30 9.32 14.98
C ARG A 341 -14.40 8.13 15.32
N GLU A 342 -14.98 7.13 15.97
CA GLU A 342 -14.29 5.89 16.34
C GLU A 342 -13.95 5.01 15.15
N ASN A 343 -14.54 5.28 13.98
CA ASN A 343 -14.36 4.53 12.74
C ASN A 343 -13.40 5.20 11.76
N VAL A 344 -12.64 6.20 12.20
CA VAL A 344 -11.67 6.92 11.36
C VAL A 344 -10.29 6.85 12.00
N ILE A 345 -9.29 6.44 11.21
CA ILE A 345 -7.86 6.54 11.54
C ILE A 345 -7.22 7.39 10.44
N ALA A 346 -6.51 8.46 10.81
CA ALA A 346 -5.88 9.34 9.84
C ALA A 346 -4.67 8.65 9.17
N SER A 347 -4.58 8.69 7.84
CA SER A 347 -3.56 7.98 7.05
C SER A 347 -2.96 8.85 5.95
N ALA A 348 -2.05 8.26 5.16
CA ALA A 348 -1.52 8.81 3.92
C ALA A 348 -2.20 8.17 2.70
N ASP A 349 -2.16 8.84 1.55
CA ASP A 349 -2.74 8.37 0.28
C ASP A 349 -2.15 7.05 -0.17
N CYS A 350 -0.83 6.96 -0.18
CA CYS A 350 -0.08 5.77 -0.60
C CYS A 350 1.28 5.73 0.14
N GLY A 351 2.11 4.74 -0.17
CA GLY A 351 3.46 4.67 0.32
C GLY A 351 4.37 5.76 -0.28
N PHE A 352 5.31 6.28 0.50
CA PHE A 352 6.23 7.33 0.07
C PHE A 352 7.45 6.82 -0.71
N SER A 353 7.63 5.51 -0.80
CA SER A 353 8.71 4.87 -1.56
C SER A 353 8.35 3.43 -1.95
N SER A 354 7.24 3.27 -2.65
CA SER A 354 6.70 1.95 -3.06
C SER A 354 7.63 1.15 -3.98
N ARG A 355 8.63 1.81 -4.54
CA ARG A 355 9.80 1.22 -5.22
C ARG A 355 11.07 1.75 -4.60
N ALA A 356 12.06 0.88 -4.37
CA ALA A 356 13.39 1.29 -3.95
C ALA A 356 14.03 2.15 -5.06
N THR A 357 14.33 3.41 -4.73
CA THR A 357 14.84 4.40 -5.68
C THR A 357 15.78 5.38 -4.99
N PHE A 358 16.77 5.87 -5.73
CA PHE A 358 17.67 6.94 -5.27
C PHE A 358 17.02 8.34 -5.31
N SER A 359 15.89 8.46 -6.00
CA SER A 359 15.16 9.73 -6.16
C SER A 359 13.68 9.53 -5.89
N PRO A 360 13.27 9.36 -4.61
CA PRO A 360 11.86 9.22 -4.27
C PRO A 360 11.11 10.54 -4.58
N GLU A 361 9.85 10.43 -4.89
CA GLU A 361 8.99 11.56 -5.29
C GLU A 361 8.86 12.61 -4.19
N VAL A 362 8.67 12.17 -2.96
CA VAL A 362 8.71 13.03 -1.79
C VAL A 362 10.06 12.85 -1.09
N HIS A 363 10.76 13.96 -0.86
CA HIS A 363 12.05 13.90 -0.17
C HIS A 363 11.91 13.27 1.21
N PRO A 364 12.78 12.34 1.63
CA PRO A 364 12.61 11.60 2.90
C PRO A 364 12.44 12.48 4.13
N THR A 365 13.15 13.62 4.21
CA THR A 365 12.99 14.55 5.33
C THR A 365 11.65 15.27 5.34
N VAL A 366 11.00 15.45 4.17
CA VAL A 366 9.67 16.03 4.04
C VAL A 366 8.60 15.04 4.50
N VAL A 367 8.81 13.73 4.29
CA VAL A 367 7.90 12.68 4.77
C VAL A 367 7.70 12.78 6.28
N TRP A 368 8.77 12.97 7.04
CA TRP A 368 8.69 13.11 8.52
C TRP A 368 7.95 14.37 8.93
N ALA A 369 8.10 15.48 8.21
CA ALA A 369 7.33 16.69 8.44
C ALA A 369 5.83 16.48 8.14
N LYS A 370 5.49 15.73 7.08
CA LYS A 370 4.12 15.34 6.77
C LYS A 370 3.50 14.50 7.88
N PHE A 371 4.23 13.52 8.41
CA PHE A 371 3.73 12.68 9.52
C PHE A 371 3.54 13.51 10.81
N ALA A 372 4.43 14.45 11.11
CA ALA A 372 4.23 15.35 12.23
C ALA A 372 2.97 16.22 12.04
N ALA A 373 2.73 16.73 10.85
CA ALA A 373 1.51 17.48 10.52
C ALA A 373 0.24 16.60 10.63
N LEU A 374 0.32 15.30 10.25
CA LEU A 374 -0.77 14.34 10.44
C LEU A 374 -1.12 14.15 11.91
N ALA A 375 -0.11 13.96 12.76
CA ALA A 375 -0.28 13.81 14.20
C ALA A 375 -0.86 15.07 14.84
N GLU A 376 -0.40 16.26 14.44
CA GLU A 376 -0.96 17.53 14.89
C GLU A 376 -2.42 17.71 14.44
N GLY A 377 -2.72 17.42 13.16
CA GLY A 377 -4.09 17.46 12.62
C GLY A 377 -5.03 16.50 13.34
N ALA A 378 -4.56 15.29 13.65
CA ALA A 378 -5.32 14.33 14.45
C ALA A 378 -5.59 14.82 15.87
N ALA A 379 -4.62 15.51 16.51
CA ALA A 379 -4.81 16.12 17.83
C ALA A 379 -5.84 17.26 17.79
N ILE A 380 -5.82 18.12 16.76
CA ILE A 380 -6.81 19.18 16.55
C ILE A 380 -8.21 18.57 16.35
N ALA A 381 -8.33 17.57 15.46
CA ALA A 381 -9.59 16.87 15.22
C ALA A 381 -10.12 16.19 16.49
N THR A 382 -9.26 15.59 17.29
CA THR A 382 -9.62 14.99 18.58
C THR A 382 -10.29 16.01 19.48
N LYS A 383 -9.68 17.18 19.68
CA LYS A 383 -10.31 18.24 20.50
C LYS A 383 -11.68 18.65 19.97
N ARG A 384 -11.83 18.83 18.65
CA ARG A 384 -13.11 19.18 18.02
C ARG A 384 -14.18 18.13 18.22
N LEU A 385 -13.80 16.85 18.14
CA LEU A 385 -14.76 15.73 18.18
C LEU A 385 -15.12 15.25 19.59
N TRP A 386 -14.27 15.49 20.61
CA TRP A 386 -14.52 15.04 21.98
C TRP A 386 -14.76 16.18 22.98
N GLU A 387 -14.20 17.38 22.76
CA GLU A 387 -14.29 18.50 23.68
C GLU A 387 -15.22 19.61 23.18
N GLY A 388 -15.52 19.66 21.88
CA GLY A 388 -16.36 20.70 21.23
C GLY A 388 -17.82 20.31 21.02
N ALA A 389 -18.32 19.28 21.71
CA ALA A 389 -19.71 18.84 21.64
C ALA A 389 -20.57 19.48 22.74
#